data_588e8df62f1169098d0ae60c650edf2d
#
_entry.id   588e8df62f1169098d0ae60c650edf2d
#
_cell.length_a   1.000
_cell.length_b   1.000
_cell.length_c   1.000
_cell.angle_alpha   90.00
_cell.angle_beta   90.00
_cell.angle_gamma   90.00
#
_symmetry.space_group_name_H-M   'P 1'
#
loop_
_entity.id
_entity.type
_entity.pdbx_description
1 polymer ?
#
loop_
_entity_poly.entity_id
_entity_poly.type
_entity_poly.pdbx_seq_one_letter_code
_entity_poly.pdbx_strand_id
1 'polypeptide(L)'
;MQWDEVNHLNGALYLNSGLYEKFVNNAFYPPLFDSVTALFFKAFGISLFSARLVPALFSILSLWAVFELAYSMYGGKTALLSVVLLGVMPGFFWLSRMALLETMLLFFVLLALLFFFRWLQNRQDKYLAFSGLAVGLGFLTKYQMVVAGIIFILSILFLARGQFKRAFSRFTVLVVTAVLVVVPWVVVAYRVYATKILSQWLYALQVGNPEKSIYSDRYPSPIFYFIEMVWPYSSFHPISIFLYVAGLAGLGVLAWRHSKGDKFVLIWFASVFIFFTLIENKEWRYVLPLFPALAISAAVLILVLYGKVDGAWKRRVNVNKKRTAKFATGLFIVLVAGAMVYSIYDAYSIASTFNIQVELEPATVYAMNRMQNNESIMVVCPFNFFSQDMIRFYLWKNGNNQIQTYQYPTLPTDTYTPNFNITELIGLCRQNKVKYLFTYENGGTATYYNTTLNLQQIYEQLYNSGNFSTISDEATFGSNPRRIFILTFIG
;
A
#
# COMPACT_ATOMS: atom_id res chain seq x y z
N MET A 1 -7.22 8.36 9.05
CA MET A 1 -5.94 7.62 9.20
C MET A 1 -6.28 6.16 9.20
N GLN A 2 -5.53 5.34 8.47
CA GLN A 2 -5.68 3.87 8.52
C GLN A 2 -4.63 3.27 9.47
N TRP A 3 -4.90 2.05 9.96
CA TRP A 3 -4.01 1.33 10.87
C TRP A 3 -2.56 1.25 10.38
N ASP A 4 -2.35 0.84 9.12
CA ASP A 4 -1.00 0.69 8.59
C ASP A 4 -0.26 2.03 8.41
N GLU A 5 -1.00 3.14 8.15
CA GLU A 5 -0.38 4.45 8.04
C GLU A 5 0.28 4.86 9.36
N VAL A 6 -0.36 4.59 10.50
CA VAL A 6 0.12 5.09 11.80
C VAL A 6 1.48 4.52 12.19
N ASN A 7 1.79 3.29 11.79
CA ASN A 7 3.10 2.70 12.05
C ASN A 7 4.21 3.53 11.40
N HIS A 8 4.01 3.93 10.14
CA HIS A 8 4.96 4.76 9.41
C HIS A 8 5.00 6.20 9.91
N LEU A 9 3.84 6.75 10.29
CA LEU A 9 3.79 8.08 10.87
C LEU A 9 4.56 8.15 12.19
N ASN A 10 4.42 7.15 13.06
CA ASN A 10 5.17 7.07 14.32
C ASN A 10 6.66 6.84 14.08
N GLY A 11 7.03 6.01 13.12
CA GLY A 11 8.43 5.86 12.69
C GLY A 11 9.04 7.19 12.26
N ALA A 12 8.34 7.95 11.42
CA ALA A 12 8.76 9.28 11.00
C ALA A 12 8.81 10.30 12.15
N LEU A 13 7.87 10.22 13.13
CA LEU A 13 7.90 11.05 14.33
C LEU A 13 9.13 10.77 15.19
N TYR A 14 9.49 9.51 15.43
CA TYR A 14 10.67 9.14 16.21
C TYR A 14 11.94 9.71 15.56
N LEU A 15 12.07 9.59 14.23
CA LEU A 15 13.18 10.18 13.49
C LEU A 15 13.20 11.70 13.57
N ASN A 16 12.04 12.34 13.41
CA ASN A 16 11.91 13.79 13.47
C ASN A 16 12.26 14.36 14.85
N SER A 17 11.97 13.60 15.92
CA SER A 17 12.25 13.96 17.31
C SER A 17 13.63 13.52 17.80
N GLY A 18 14.48 12.94 16.96
CA GLY A 18 15.80 12.44 17.32
C GLY A 18 15.81 11.18 18.19
N LEU A 19 14.68 10.49 18.29
CA LEU A 19 14.53 9.24 19.06
C LEU A 19 14.91 8.02 18.25
N TYR A 20 16.15 8.00 17.76
CA TYR A 20 16.66 6.96 16.85
C TYR A 20 16.58 5.55 17.43
N GLU A 21 16.79 5.40 18.72
CA GLU A 21 16.69 4.10 19.39
C GLU A 21 15.26 3.54 19.32
N LYS A 22 14.24 4.38 19.61
CA LYS A 22 12.84 3.97 19.48
C LYS A 22 12.48 3.62 18.03
N PHE A 23 12.97 4.40 17.08
CA PHE A 23 12.79 4.12 15.67
C PHE A 23 13.35 2.74 15.30
N VAL A 24 14.61 2.48 15.63
CA VAL A 24 15.29 1.23 15.28
C VAL A 24 14.66 0.03 15.98
N ASN A 25 14.25 0.17 17.25
CA ASN A 25 13.59 -0.91 18.00
C ASN A 25 12.18 -1.27 17.45
N ASN A 26 11.50 -0.32 16.78
CA ASN A 26 10.20 -0.55 16.15
C ASN A 26 10.28 -0.83 14.65
N ALA A 27 11.46 -0.83 14.05
CA ALA A 27 11.64 -0.94 12.62
C ALA A 27 11.52 -2.39 12.12
N PHE A 28 10.31 -2.91 12.10
CA PHE A 28 9.97 -4.12 11.35
C PHE A 28 10.14 -3.92 9.84
N TYR A 29 9.78 -2.72 9.36
CA TYR A 29 9.94 -2.31 7.97
C TYR A 29 11.31 -1.64 7.74
N PRO A 30 11.83 -1.65 6.49
CA PRO A 30 13.02 -0.89 6.13
C PRO A 30 12.82 0.62 6.29
N PRO A 31 13.91 1.42 6.47
CA PRO A 31 13.83 2.77 7.03
C PRO A 31 13.47 3.88 6.03
N LEU A 32 13.52 3.61 4.71
CA LEU A 32 13.56 4.71 3.71
C LEU A 32 12.28 5.52 3.66
N PHE A 33 11.11 4.87 3.71
CA PHE A 33 9.83 5.57 3.66
C PHE A 33 9.64 6.48 4.87
N ASP A 34 9.89 5.98 6.07
CA ASP A 34 9.76 6.74 7.32
C ASP A 34 10.77 7.89 7.37
N SER A 35 11.99 7.67 6.85
CA SER A 35 13.03 8.71 6.75
C SER A 35 12.61 9.85 5.81
N VAL A 36 12.06 9.51 4.64
CA VAL A 36 11.54 10.52 3.72
C VAL A 36 10.34 11.24 4.33
N THR A 37 9.44 10.53 4.99
CA THR A 37 8.29 11.13 5.68
C THR A 37 8.75 12.07 6.80
N ALA A 38 9.79 11.72 7.56
CA ALA A 38 10.38 12.62 8.55
C ALA A 38 10.95 13.91 7.95
N LEU A 39 11.54 13.85 6.76
CA LEU A 39 11.97 15.05 6.02
C LEU A 39 10.78 15.94 5.63
N PHE A 40 9.66 15.34 5.21
CA PHE A 40 8.44 16.08 4.92
C PHE A 40 7.84 16.70 6.19
N PHE A 41 7.91 16.02 7.33
CA PHE A 41 7.50 16.62 8.62
C PHE A 41 8.36 17.83 8.99
N LYS A 42 9.66 17.78 8.74
CA LYS A 42 10.55 18.95 8.95
C LYS A 42 10.22 20.12 8.02
N ALA A 43 9.87 19.84 6.77
CA ALA A 43 9.61 20.87 5.78
C ALA A 43 8.20 21.48 5.88
N PHE A 44 7.18 20.67 6.18
CA PHE A 44 5.76 21.04 6.09
C PHE A 44 4.99 20.91 7.40
N GLY A 45 5.67 20.58 8.49
CA GLY A 45 5.06 20.32 9.80
C GLY A 45 4.48 18.90 9.91
N ILE A 46 4.29 18.45 11.17
CA ILE A 46 3.79 17.12 11.49
C ILE A 46 2.28 17.07 11.22
N SER A 47 1.87 16.35 10.18
CA SER A 47 0.46 16.17 9.84
C SER A 47 0.26 14.95 8.94
N LEU A 48 -0.97 14.43 8.92
CA LEU A 48 -1.36 13.40 7.96
C LEU A 48 -1.22 13.88 6.50
N PHE A 49 -1.46 15.17 6.27
CA PHE A 49 -1.29 15.78 4.95
C PHE A 49 0.18 15.71 4.50
N SER A 50 1.11 16.14 5.34
CA SER A 50 2.56 16.11 5.04
C SER A 50 3.05 14.68 4.76
N ALA A 51 2.56 13.69 5.54
CA ALA A 51 2.90 12.29 5.32
C ALA A 51 2.36 11.77 3.98
N ARG A 52 1.14 12.14 3.59
CA ARG A 52 0.50 11.72 2.34
C ARG A 52 1.04 12.42 1.09
N LEU A 53 1.80 13.51 1.24
CA LEU A 53 2.54 14.09 0.12
C LEU A 53 3.65 13.15 -0.39
N VAL A 54 4.23 12.30 0.45
CA VAL A 54 5.27 11.35 0.06
C VAL A 54 4.75 10.35 -0.98
N PRO A 55 3.69 9.54 -0.70
CA PRO A 55 3.14 8.63 -1.70
C PRO A 55 2.60 9.35 -2.95
N ALA A 56 2.04 10.56 -2.81
CA ALA A 56 1.61 11.35 -3.96
C ALA A 56 2.80 11.71 -4.88
N LEU A 57 3.91 12.17 -4.31
CA LEU A 57 5.15 12.45 -5.06
C LEU A 57 5.65 11.19 -5.79
N PHE A 58 5.78 10.08 -5.07
CA PHE A 58 6.27 8.83 -5.65
C PHE A 58 5.30 8.23 -6.68
N SER A 59 4.01 8.53 -6.60
CA SER A 59 3.04 8.18 -7.65
C SER A 59 3.29 8.97 -8.93
N ILE A 60 3.54 10.28 -8.85
CA ILE A 60 3.91 11.11 -10.01
C ILE A 60 5.22 10.61 -10.64
N LEU A 61 6.22 10.31 -9.82
CA LEU A 61 7.48 9.73 -10.29
C LEU A 61 7.29 8.35 -10.92
N SER A 62 6.33 7.55 -10.41
CA SER A 62 5.97 6.25 -11.03
C SER A 62 5.33 6.43 -12.40
N LEU A 63 4.45 7.42 -12.57
CA LEU A 63 3.87 7.74 -13.89
C LEU A 63 4.95 8.15 -14.89
N TRP A 64 5.93 8.97 -14.46
CA TRP A 64 7.09 9.29 -15.28
C TRP A 64 7.91 8.03 -15.64
N ALA A 65 8.20 7.18 -14.67
CA ALA A 65 8.98 5.97 -14.91
C ALA A 65 8.27 4.99 -15.86
N VAL A 66 6.94 4.86 -15.78
CA VAL A 66 6.13 4.09 -16.73
C VAL A 66 6.19 4.70 -18.12
N PHE A 67 6.12 6.05 -18.24
CA PHE A 67 6.27 6.72 -19.52
C PHE A 67 7.59 6.34 -20.18
N GLU A 68 8.71 6.53 -19.48
CA GLU A 68 10.06 6.23 -19.97
C GLU A 68 10.23 4.76 -20.37
N LEU A 69 9.72 3.85 -19.52
CA LEU A 69 9.80 2.41 -19.78
C LEU A 69 8.98 2.02 -21.01
N ALA A 70 7.71 2.44 -21.10
CA ALA A 70 6.85 2.16 -22.23
C ALA A 70 7.34 2.84 -23.50
N TYR A 71 7.89 4.07 -23.42
CA TYR A 71 8.51 4.77 -24.53
C TYR A 71 9.68 3.99 -25.11
N SER A 72 10.55 3.47 -24.27
CA SER A 72 11.71 2.66 -24.68
C SER A 72 11.33 1.34 -25.36
N MET A 73 10.12 0.82 -25.12
CA MET A 73 9.61 -0.44 -25.67
C MET A 73 8.73 -0.25 -26.91
N TYR A 74 7.86 0.78 -26.90
CA TYR A 74 6.73 0.89 -27.82
C TYR A 74 6.54 2.28 -28.45
N GLY A 75 7.31 3.27 -28.00
CA GLY A 75 7.21 4.66 -28.46
C GLY A 75 6.12 5.49 -27.78
N GLY A 76 6.05 6.77 -28.17
CA GLY A 76 5.34 7.81 -27.43
C GLY A 76 3.82 7.62 -27.26
N LYS A 77 3.13 7.12 -28.27
CA LYS A 77 1.66 6.91 -28.20
C LYS A 77 1.30 5.88 -27.13
N THR A 78 2.02 4.75 -27.11
CA THR A 78 1.80 3.70 -26.10
C THR A 78 2.20 4.21 -24.74
N ALA A 79 3.31 4.93 -24.62
CA ALA A 79 3.78 5.50 -23.38
C ALA A 79 2.76 6.45 -22.75
N LEU A 80 2.26 7.41 -23.52
CA LEU A 80 1.27 8.38 -23.04
C LEU A 80 -0.02 7.69 -22.59
N LEU A 81 -0.54 6.75 -23.42
CA LEU A 81 -1.75 6.01 -23.08
C LEU A 81 -1.56 5.14 -21.83
N SER A 82 -0.39 4.52 -21.64
CA SER A 82 -0.07 3.73 -20.44
C SER A 82 -0.10 4.57 -19.18
N VAL A 83 0.43 5.79 -19.23
CA VAL A 83 0.41 6.74 -18.10
C VAL A 83 -1.02 7.11 -17.73
N VAL A 84 -1.84 7.47 -18.74
CA VAL A 84 -3.24 7.84 -18.50
C VAL A 84 -4.01 6.66 -17.91
N LEU A 85 -3.86 5.46 -18.48
CA LEU A 85 -4.54 4.26 -18.01
C LEU A 85 -4.13 3.91 -16.56
N LEU A 86 -2.82 3.96 -16.24
CA LEU A 86 -2.36 3.72 -14.86
C LEU A 86 -2.91 4.77 -13.89
N GLY A 87 -2.87 6.06 -14.28
CA GLY A 87 -3.33 7.16 -13.44
C GLY A 87 -4.81 7.08 -13.06
N VAL A 88 -5.63 6.47 -13.92
CA VAL A 88 -7.08 6.28 -13.68
C VAL A 88 -7.42 4.90 -13.11
N MET A 89 -6.45 4.01 -12.87
CA MET A 89 -6.69 2.74 -12.17
C MET A 89 -7.00 3.00 -10.70
N PRO A 90 -8.18 2.60 -10.18
CA PRO A 90 -8.60 2.94 -8.82
C PRO A 90 -7.63 2.49 -7.73
N GLY A 91 -7.06 1.31 -7.83
CA GLY A 91 -6.09 0.82 -6.85
C GLY A 91 -4.82 1.65 -6.79
N PHE A 92 -4.29 2.10 -7.94
CA PHE A 92 -3.15 3.02 -7.99
C PHE A 92 -3.52 4.38 -7.41
N PHE A 93 -4.66 4.96 -7.82
CA PHE A 93 -5.14 6.23 -7.32
C PHE A 93 -5.38 6.21 -5.81
N TRP A 94 -5.96 5.14 -5.28
CA TRP A 94 -6.21 5.01 -3.85
C TRP A 94 -4.90 4.95 -3.06
N LEU A 95 -3.96 4.10 -3.45
CA LEU A 95 -2.65 3.98 -2.78
C LEU A 95 -1.80 5.24 -2.90
N SER A 96 -1.98 6.04 -3.95
CA SER A 96 -1.27 7.33 -4.10
C SER A 96 -1.62 8.36 -3.01
N ARG A 97 -2.71 8.17 -2.29
CA ARG A 97 -3.23 9.07 -1.26
C ARG A 97 -3.04 8.55 0.17
N MET A 98 -2.48 7.37 0.32
CA MET A 98 -2.27 6.72 1.62
C MET A 98 -0.80 6.80 1.99
N ALA A 99 -0.48 7.16 3.25
CA ALA A 99 0.91 7.19 3.74
C ALA A 99 1.46 5.77 3.92
N LEU A 100 1.54 5.04 2.81
CA LEU A 100 1.96 3.65 2.71
C LEU A 100 3.15 3.50 1.76
N LEU A 101 3.88 2.40 1.93
CA LEU A 101 5.15 2.10 1.22
C LEU A 101 4.96 1.78 -0.27
N GLU A 102 3.75 1.41 -0.69
CA GLU A 102 3.49 0.74 -1.96
C GLU A 102 3.87 1.58 -3.19
N THR A 103 3.55 2.87 -3.18
CA THR A 103 3.84 3.75 -4.33
C THR A 103 5.32 4.08 -4.44
N MET A 104 6.00 4.22 -3.31
CA MET A 104 7.46 4.41 -3.28
C MET A 104 8.18 3.14 -3.75
N LEU A 105 7.74 1.97 -3.31
CA LEU A 105 8.23 0.68 -3.81
C LEU A 105 8.00 0.57 -5.33
N LEU A 106 6.78 0.90 -5.79
CA LEU A 106 6.44 0.87 -7.22
C LEU A 106 7.40 1.72 -8.05
N PHE A 107 7.69 2.93 -7.60
CA PHE A 107 8.65 3.82 -8.29
C PHE A 107 10.01 3.15 -8.43
N PHE A 108 10.57 2.60 -7.36
CA PHE A 108 11.87 1.95 -7.42
C PHE A 108 11.86 0.66 -8.25
N VAL A 109 10.76 -0.12 -8.23
CA VAL A 109 10.59 -1.25 -9.14
C VAL A 109 10.64 -0.78 -10.59
N LEU A 110 9.85 0.22 -10.94
CA LEU A 110 9.81 0.77 -12.31
C LEU A 110 11.15 1.34 -12.76
N LEU A 111 11.83 2.06 -11.87
CA LEU A 111 13.15 2.62 -12.14
C LEU A 111 14.19 1.52 -12.38
N ALA A 112 14.16 0.47 -11.56
CA ALA A 112 15.02 -0.69 -11.71
C ALA A 112 14.75 -1.42 -13.04
N LEU A 113 13.47 -1.64 -13.39
CA LEU A 113 13.07 -2.25 -14.66
C LEU A 113 13.47 -1.39 -15.88
N LEU A 114 13.31 -0.07 -15.78
CA LEU A 114 13.70 0.87 -16.83
C LEU A 114 15.20 0.78 -17.13
N PHE A 115 16.03 0.89 -16.11
CA PHE A 115 17.48 0.82 -16.30
C PHE A 115 17.93 -0.56 -16.73
N PHE A 116 17.33 -1.62 -16.19
CA PHE A 116 17.63 -2.98 -16.61
C PHE A 116 17.25 -3.23 -18.08
N PHE A 117 16.08 -2.74 -18.53
CA PHE A 117 15.69 -2.86 -19.92
C PHE A 117 16.61 -2.05 -20.86
N ARG A 118 17.00 -0.83 -20.46
CA ARG A 118 18.02 -0.04 -21.19
C ARG A 118 19.35 -0.78 -21.30
N TRP A 119 19.77 -1.49 -20.24
CA TRP A 119 20.94 -2.36 -20.32
C TRP A 119 20.74 -3.52 -21.30
N LEU A 120 19.59 -4.15 -21.30
CA LEU A 120 19.28 -5.20 -22.29
C LEU A 120 19.37 -4.69 -23.73
N GLN A 121 19.07 -3.41 -23.98
CA GLN A 121 19.19 -2.78 -25.30
C GLN A 121 20.63 -2.38 -25.64
N ASN A 122 21.31 -1.69 -24.75
CA ASN A 122 22.54 -0.94 -25.03
C ASN A 122 23.80 -1.61 -24.49
N ARG A 123 23.68 -2.59 -23.60
CA ARG A 123 24.75 -3.35 -22.95
C ARG A 123 25.79 -2.50 -22.20
N GLN A 124 25.42 -1.29 -21.72
CA GLN A 124 26.26 -0.41 -20.93
C GLN A 124 26.08 -0.68 -19.43
N ASP A 125 27.15 -1.03 -18.72
CA ASP A 125 27.11 -1.44 -17.32
C ASP A 125 26.61 -0.35 -16.35
N LYS A 126 26.71 0.93 -16.72
CA LYS A 126 26.12 2.02 -15.95
C LYS A 126 24.63 1.83 -15.67
N TYR A 127 23.90 1.23 -16.63
CA TYR A 127 22.47 0.96 -16.43
C TYR A 127 22.25 -0.18 -15.43
N LEU A 128 23.16 -1.15 -15.31
CA LEU A 128 23.10 -2.14 -14.24
C LEU A 128 23.37 -1.52 -12.87
N ALA A 129 24.35 -0.61 -12.78
CA ALA A 129 24.61 0.11 -11.54
C ALA A 129 23.41 0.96 -11.10
N PHE A 130 22.77 1.71 -12.01
CA PHE A 130 21.54 2.47 -11.70
C PHE A 130 20.36 1.55 -11.35
N SER A 131 20.23 0.41 -12.03
CA SER A 131 19.22 -0.59 -11.67
C SER A 131 19.49 -1.17 -10.27
N GLY A 132 20.74 -1.48 -9.94
CA GLY A 132 21.15 -1.94 -8.61
C GLY A 132 20.90 -0.90 -7.50
N LEU A 133 21.18 0.38 -7.77
CA LEU A 133 20.86 1.47 -6.87
C LEU A 133 19.34 1.53 -6.60
N ALA A 134 18.52 1.46 -7.66
CA ALA A 134 17.08 1.44 -7.53
C ALA A 134 16.56 0.20 -6.76
N VAL A 135 17.18 -0.98 -6.99
CA VAL A 135 16.86 -2.20 -6.21
C VAL A 135 17.22 -2.02 -4.74
N GLY A 136 18.37 -1.47 -4.43
CA GLY A 136 18.79 -1.21 -3.04
C GLY A 136 17.83 -0.25 -2.32
N LEU A 137 17.49 0.89 -2.95
CA LEU A 137 16.54 1.85 -2.40
C LEU A 137 15.12 1.27 -2.29
N GLY A 138 14.70 0.49 -3.27
CA GLY A 138 13.42 -0.23 -3.21
C GLY A 138 13.37 -1.25 -2.07
N PHE A 139 14.47 -1.98 -1.82
CA PHE A 139 14.58 -2.89 -0.69
C PHE A 139 14.57 -2.14 0.66
N LEU A 140 15.22 -0.98 0.73
CA LEU A 140 15.14 -0.09 1.90
C LEU A 140 13.76 0.57 2.07
N THR A 141 12.88 0.48 1.07
CA THR A 141 11.46 0.84 1.17
C THR A 141 10.62 -0.34 1.64
N LYS A 142 10.76 -1.50 0.98
CA LYS A 142 9.99 -2.70 1.30
C LYS A 142 10.71 -3.95 0.81
N TYR A 143 10.82 -4.98 1.65
CA TYR A 143 11.53 -6.23 1.32
C TYR A 143 10.98 -6.95 0.08
N GLN A 144 9.74 -6.71 -0.28
CA GLN A 144 9.11 -7.24 -1.50
C GLN A 144 9.83 -6.86 -2.81
N MET A 145 10.76 -5.89 -2.76
CA MET A 145 11.62 -5.55 -3.90
C MET A 145 12.43 -6.73 -4.44
N VAL A 146 12.60 -7.81 -3.68
CA VAL A 146 13.27 -9.05 -4.13
C VAL A 146 12.65 -9.64 -5.39
N VAL A 147 11.36 -9.38 -5.67
CA VAL A 147 10.69 -9.83 -6.89
C VAL A 147 11.36 -9.29 -8.17
N ALA A 148 11.99 -8.13 -8.10
CA ALA A 148 12.74 -7.57 -9.23
C ALA A 148 13.91 -8.48 -9.64
N GLY A 149 14.56 -9.15 -8.68
CA GLY A 149 15.60 -10.13 -8.95
C GLY A 149 15.11 -11.29 -9.81
N ILE A 150 13.91 -11.80 -9.53
CA ILE A 150 13.28 -12.87 -10.32
C ILE A 150 13.04 -12.39 -11.76
N ILE A 151 12.50 -11.18 -11.92
CA ILE A 151 12.26 -10.58 -13.25
C ILE A 151 13.57 -10.48 -14.04
N PHE A 152 14.65 -10.04 -13.40
CA PHE A 152 15.94 -9.86 -14.08
C PHE A 152 16.55 -11.20 -14.49
N ILE A 153 16.57 -12.19 -13.60
CA ILE A 153 17.10 -13.52 -13.90
C ILE A 153 16.33 -14.14 -15.08
N LEU A 154 15.01 -14.14 -15.03
CA LEU A 154 14.20 -14.68 -16.13
C LEU A 154 14.36 -13.87 -17.42
N SER A 155 14.51 -12.55 -17.33
CA SER A 155 14.78 -11.72 -18.51
C SER A 155 16.15 -12.02 -19.11
N ILE A 156 17.19 -12.29 -18.33
CA ILE A 156 18.49 -12.74 -18.85
C ILE A 156 18.35 -14.08 -19.54
N LEU A 157 17.67 -15.05 -18.93
CA LEU A 157 17.45 -16.39 -19.47
C LEU A 157 16.71 -16.36 -20.80
N PHE A 158 15.66 -15.57 -20.93
CA PHE A 158 14.79 -15.58 -22.11
C PHE A 158 15.19 -14.55 -23.18
N LEU A 159 15.77 -13.39 -22.80
CA LEU A 159 16.05 -12.30 -23.72
C LEU A 159 17.53 -12.14 -24.07
N ALA A 160 18.44 -12.81 -23.34
CA ALA A 160 19.88 -12.76 -23.59
C ALA A 160 20.48 -14.16 -23.89
N ARG A 161 19.70 -15.08 -24.44
CA ARG A 161 20.08 -16.50 -24.65
C ARG A 161 21.46 -16.68 -25.30
N GLY A 162 21.79 -15.95 -26.38
CA GLY A 162 23.06 -16.05 -27.07
C GLY A 162 24.28 -15.51 -26.31
N GLN A 163 24.06 -14.80 -25.17
CA GLN A 163 25.10 -14.16 -24.37
C GLN A 163 24.90 -14.41 -22.88
N PHE A 164 24.27 -15.50 -22.51
CA PHE A 164 23.85 -15.78 -21.13
C PHE A 164 25.01 -15.67 -20.13
N LYS A 165 26.11 -16.37 -20.36
CA LYS A 165 27.27 -16.34 -19.43
C LYS A 165 27.80 -14.92 -19.22
N ARG A 166 27.96 -14.15 -20.31
CA ARG A 166 28.42 -12.75 -20.25
C ARG A 166 27.39 -11.85 -19.57
N ALA A 167 26.10 -12.01 -19.87
CA ALA A 167 25.03 -11.25 -19.24
C ALA A 167 24.95 -11.52 -17.74
N PHE A 168 25.06 -12.78 -17.33
CA PHE A 168 25.04 -13.19 -15.94
C PHE A 168 26.26 -12.68 -15.17
N SER A 169 27.48 -12.76 -15.77
CA SER A 169 28.67 -12.16 -15.16
C SER A 169 28.53 -10.64 -14.97
N ARG A 170 27.94 -9.92 -15.94
CA ARG A 170 27.69 -8.48 -15.82
C ARG A 170 26.61 -8.14 -14.78
N PHE A 171 25.65 -9.03 -14.54
CA PHE A 171 24.62 -8.87 -13.54
C PHE A 171 25.18 -8.69 -12.12
N THR A 172 26.41 -9.15 -11.86
CA THR A 172 27.11 -8.90 -10.59
C THR A 172 27.25 -7.41 -10.27
N VAL A 173 27.35 -6.53 -11.27
CA VAL A 173 27.40 -5.06 -11.07
C VAL A 173 26.12 -4.59 -10.38
N LEU A 174 24.95 -5.06 -10.85
CA LEU A 174 23.66 -4.72 -10.22
C LEU A 174 23.61 -5.23 -8.78
N VAL A 175 23.98 -6.50 -8.57
CA VAL A 175 23.94 -7.13 -7.24
C VAL A 175 24.86 -6.40 -6.26
N VAL A 176 26.10 -6.14 -6.65
CA VAL A 176 27.07 -5.43 -5.79
C VAL A 176 26.55 -4.03 -5.44
N THR A 177 26.02 -3.28 -6.43
CA THR A 177 25.49 -1.94 -6.16
C THR A 177 24.30 -2.00 -5.22
N ALA A 178 23.37 -2.95 -5.41
CA ALA A 178 22.22 -3.11 -4.51
C ALA A 178 22.67 -3.46 -3.08
N VAL A 179 23.62 -4.40 -2.94
CA VAL A 179 24.16 -4.83 -1.64
C VAL A 179 24.82 -3.65 -0.92
N LEU A 180 25.66 -2.85 -1.61
CA LEU A 180 26.30 -1.68 -1.00
C LEU A 180 25.29 -0.68 -0.44
N VAL A 181 24.12 -0.51 -1.07
CA VAL A 181 23.05 0.36 -0.57
C VAL A 181 22.35 -0.23 0.65
N VAL A 182 22.17 -1.55 0.69
CA VAL A 182 21.39 -2.24 1.71
C VAL A 182 22.19 -2.57 2.97
N VAL A 183 23.48 -2.84 2.83
CA VAL A 183 24.39 -3.30 3.93
C VAL A 183 24.33 -2.40 5.16
N PRO A 184 24.36 -1.05 5.08
CA PRO A 184 24.29 -0.21 6.28
C PRO A 184 23.05 -0.51 7.14
N TRP A 185 21.90 -0.66 6.49
CA TRP A 185 20.67 -1.01 7.19
C TRP A 185 20.70 -2.43 7.77
N VAL A 186 21.19 -3.40 7.02
CA VAL A 186 21.31 -4.80 7.50
C VAL A 186 22.17 -4.86 8.75
N VAL A 187 23.27 -4.11 8.80
CA VAL A 187 24.14 -4.03 9.99
C VAL A 187 23.39 -3.45 11.19
N VAL A 188 22.62 -2.38 10.99
CA VAL A 188 21.80 -1.78 12.05
C VAL A 188 20.73 -2.75 12.52
N ALA A 189 19.97 -3.33 11.60
CA ALA A 189 18.92 -4.30 11.90
C ALA A 189 19.47 -5.55 12.61
N TYR A 190 20.64 -6.04 12.21
CA TYR A 190 21.30 -7.16 12.89
C TYR A 190 21.70 -6.83 14.32
N ARG A 191 22.18 -5.61 14.59
CA ARG A 191 22.49 -5.19 15.97
C ARG A 191 21.28 -5.18 16.89
N VAL A 192 20.10 -4.88 16.34
CA VAL A 192 18.84 -4.83 17.11
C VAL A 192 18.21 -6.21 17.27
N TYR A 193 18.09 -6.94 16.17
CA TYR A 193 17.34 -8.20 16.15
C TYR A 193 18.25 -9.44 16.31
N ALA A 194 19.59 -9.27 16.16
CA ALA A 194 20.58 -10.34 16.23
C ALA A 194 20.17 -11.56 15.39
N THR A 195 20.15 -12.74 16.01
CA THR A 195 19.75 -13.98 15.35
C THR A 195 18.29 -14.04 14.94
N LYS A 196 17.43 -13.17 15.49
CA LYS A 196 16.00 -13.12 15.14
C LYS A 196 15.71 -12.40 13.82
N ILE A 197 16.70 -11.72 13.21
CA ILE A 197 16.46 -10.97 11.97
C ILE A 197 15.94 -11.88 10.85
N LEU A 198 16.48 -13.08 10.70
CA LEU A 198 16.06 -14.02 9.67
C LEU A 198 14.64 -14.53 9.95
N SER A 199 14.32 -14.85 11.21
CA SER A 199 12.97 -15.27 11.59
C SER A 199 11.95 -14.15 11.38
N GLN A 200 12.30 -12.88 11.64
CA GLN A 200 11.45 -11.73 11.36
C GLN A 200 11.18 -11.56 9.86
N TRP A 201 12.20 -11.74 9.02
CA TRP A 201 12.01 -11.66 7.57
C TRP A 201 11.21 -12.86 7.03
N LEU A 202 11.47 -14.07 7.52
CA LEU A 202 10.69 -15.25 7.17
C LEU A 202 9.23 -15.11 7.65
N TYR A 203 9.02 -14.55 8.84
CA TYR A 203 7.70 -14.22 9.34
C TYR A 203 6.95 -13.27 8.39
N ALA A 204 7.61 -12.22 7.90
CA ALA A 204 7.01 -11.29 6.94
C ALA A 204 6.62 -11.96 5.61
N LEU A 205 7.33 -13.01 5.20
CA LEU A 205 7.06 -13.75 3.96
C LEU A 205 6.03 -14.86 4.15
N GLN A 206 6.09 -15.59 5.26
CA GLN A 206 5.30 -16.80 5.49
C GLN A 206 3.97 -16.54 6.19
N VAL A 207 4.01 -15.71 7.21
CA VAL A 207 2.89 -15.64 8.12
C VAL A 207 2.02 -14.47 7.84
N GLY A 208 2.57 -13.43 7.36
CA GLY A 208 1.79 -12.21 7.24
C GLY A 208 0.86 -12.13 8.37
N ASN A 209 0.28 -12.74 9.07
CA ASN A 209 -0.70 -12.53 10.10
C ASN A 209 -1.38 -13.87 10.51
N PRO A 210 -1.55 -14.15 11.79
CA PRO A 210 -2.47 -15.21 12.24
C PRO A 210 -3.92 -15.00 11.76
N GLU A 211 -4.32 -13.77 11.40
CA GLU A 211 -5.58 -13.48 10.69
C GLU A 211 -5.52 -13.80 9.18
N LYS A 212 -4.40 -14.28 8.68
CA LYS A 212 -4.26 -14.64 7.27
C LYS A 212 -5.43 -15.46 6.73
N SER A 213 -5.95 -16.37 7.57
CA SER A 213 -7.05 -17.24 7.23
C SER A 213 -8.31 -16.50 6.81
N ILE A 214 -8.63 -15.36 7.41
CA ILE A 214 -9.88 -14.65 7.13
C ILE A 214 -9.82 -13.90 5.79
N TYR A 215 -8.72 -13.18 5.52
CA TYR A 215 -8.58 -12.40 4.30
C TYR A 215 -7.82 -13.14 3.20
N SER A 216 -6.65 -13.70 3.52
CA SER A 216 -5.78 -14.36 2.54
C SER A 216 -6.35 -15.66 1.99
N ASP A 217 -7.17 -16.36 2.77
CA ASP A 217 -7.82 -17.63 2.39
C ASP A 217 -9.24 -17.44 1.87
N ARG A 218 -9.72 -16.21 1.72
CA ARG A 218 -11.05 -15.88 1.21
C ARG A 218 -11.32 -16.50 -0.17
N TYR A 219 -10.31 -16.56 -1.01
CA TYR A 219 -10.36 -17.17 -2.34
C TYR A 219 -9.17 -18.11 -2.53
N PRO A 220 -9.31 -19.16 -3.37
CA PRO A 220 -8.18 -20.00 -3.73
C PRO A 220 -7.01 -19.20 -4.27
N SER A 221 -5.78 -19.51 -3.84
CA SER A 221 -4.56 -18.78 -4.17
C SER A 221 -4.42 -18.37 -5.65
N PRO A 222 -4.69 -19.23 -6.64
CA PRO A 222 -4.50 -18.86 -8.05
C PRO A 222 -5.41 -17.76 -8.56
N ILE A 223 -6.59 -17.59 -7.94
CA ILE A 223 -7.60 -16.61 -8.40
C ILE A 223 -7.72 -15.41 -7.47
N PHE A 224 -7.11 -15.44 -6.28
CA PHE A 224 -7.21 -14.40 -5.26
C PHE A 224 -6.98 -13.00 -5.84
N TYR A 225 -5.85 -12.77 -6.50
CA TYR A 225 -5.51 -11.45 -7.01
C TYR A 225 -6.36 -11.02 -8.21
N PHE A 226 -6.85 -11.94 -9.03
CA PHE A 226 -7.78 -11.60 -10.10
C PHE A 226 -9.12 -11.07 -9.55
N ILE A 227 -9.58 -11.60 -8.43
CA ILE A 227 -10.80 -11.15 -7.78
C ILE A 227 -10.53 -9.86 -6.99
N GLU A 228 -9.52 -9.86 -6.11
CA GLU A 228 -9.26 -8.73 -5.21
C GLU A 228 -8.79 -7.45 -5.92
N MET A 229 -8.17 -7.53 -7.10
CA MET A 229 -7.89 -6.35 -7.91
C MET A 229 -9.16 -5.66 -8.42
N VAL A 230 -10.25 -6.41 -8.58
CA VAL A 230 -11.54 -5.92 -9.10
C VAL A 230 -12.54 -5.69 -7.98
N TRP A 231 -12.51 -6.50 -6.91
CA TRP A 231 -13.35 -6.40 -5.72
C TRP A 231 -12.52 -6.32 -4.44
N PRO A 232 -11.72 -5.27 -4.24
CA PRO A 232 -10.90 -5.17 -3.05
C PRO A 232 -11.78 -5.13 -1.80
N TYR A 233 -11.44 -5.96 -0.81
CA TYR A 233 -12.17 -6.09 0.45
C TYR A 233 -13.69 -6.37 0.29
N SER A 234 -14.10 -7.11 -0.74
CA SER A 234 -15.51 -7.38 -1.05
C SER A 234 -16.34 -6.12 -1.28
N SER A 235 -15.80 -5.15 -2.01
CA SER A 235 -16.61 -4.02 -2.47
C SER A 235 -17.89 -4.51 -3.15
N PHE A 236 -19.00 -3.78 -2.97
CA PHE A 236 -20.33 -4.18 -3.45
C PHE A 236 -20.43 -4.27 -4.99
N HIS A 237 -19.55 -3.59 -5.71
CA HIS A 237 -19.47 -3.60 -7.16
C HIS A 237 -18.00 -3.70 -7.61
N PRO A 238 -17.75 -4.30 -8.78
CA PRO A 238 -16.40 -4.39 -9.32
C PRO A 238 -15.90 -3.01 -9.74
N ILE A 239 -14.63 -2.73 -9.42
CA ILE A 239 -14.00 -1.47 -9.79
C ILE A 239 -13.22 -1.61 -11.10
N SER A 240 -13.44 -0.67 -12.00
CA SER A 240 -12.68 -0.56 -13.27
C SER A 240 -12.46 -1.87 -14.02
N ILE A 241 -13.41 -2.78 -13.98
CA ILE A 241 -13.32 -4.10 -14.61
C ILE A 241 -12.84 -4.01 -16.06
N PHE A 242 -13.26 -2.97 -16.79
CA PHE A 242 -12.88 -2.77 -18.17
C PHE A 242 -11.38 -2.57 -18.37
N LEU A 243 -10.71 -1.84 -17.48
CA LEU A 243 -9.26 -1.61 -17.57
C LEU A 243 -8.47 -2.87 -17.25
N TYR A 244 -8.91 -3.64 -16.26
CA TYR A 244 -8.27 -4.93 -15.93
C TYR A 244 -8.46 -5.95 -17.04
N VAL A 245 -9.67 -6.08 -17.59
CA VAL A 245 -9.95 -6.97 -18.73
C VAL A 245 -9.15 -6.54 -19.94
N ALA A 246 -9.08 -5.24 -20.25
CA ALA A 246 -8.25 -4.74 -21.35
C ALA A 246 -6.76 -5.03 -21.13
N GLY A 247 -6.28 -4.91 -19.89
CA GLY A 247 -4.91 -5.27 -19.52
C GLY A 247 -4.60 -6.74 -19.73
N LEU A 248 -5.46 -7.63 -19.23
CA LEU A 248 -5.31 -9.08 -19.38
C LEU A 248 -5.42 -9.51 -20.87
N ALA A 249 -6.39 -8.98 -21.62
CA ALA A 249 -6.49 -9.22 -23.06
C ALA A 249 -5.26 -8.67 -23.81
N GLY A 250 -4.72 -7.54 -23.35
CA GLY A 250 -3.48 -6.97 -23.86
C GLY A 250 -2.28 -7.89 -23.67
N LEU A 251 -2.15 -8.58 -22.51
CA LEU A 251 -1.11 -9.59 -22.32
C LEU A 251 -1.20 -10.70 -23.38
N GLY A 252 -2.40 -11.12 -23.77
CA GLY A 252 -2.61 -12.05 -24.88
C GLY A 252 -2.07 -11.52 -26.22
N VAL A 253 -2.27 -10.21 -26.51
CA VAL A 253 -1.70 -9.56 -27.70
C VAL A 253 -0.17 -9.53 -27.61
N LEU A 254 0.42 -9.22 -26.45
CA LEU A 254 1.88 -9.27 -26.26
C LEU A 254 2.42 -10.69 -26.46
N ALA A 255 1.73 -11.70 -25.93
CA ALA A 255 2.08 -13.09 -26.10
C ALA A 255 2.05 -13.55 -27.58
N TRP A 256 1.17 -12.96 -28.39
CA TRP A 256 1.10 -13.23 -29.83
C TRP A 256 2.18 -12.51 -30.63
N ARG A 257 2.50 -11.25 -30.28
CA ARG A 257 3.47 -10.40 -31.03
C ARG A 257 4.92 -10.79 -30.83
N HIS A 258 5.30 -11.24 -29.64
CA HIS A 258 6.63 -11.75 -29.28
C HIS A 258 7.81 -10.76 -29.44
N SER A 259 7.61 -9.45 -29.49
CA SER A 259 8.73 -8.50 -29.48
C SER A 259 9.57 -8.59 -28.20
N LYS A 260 10.74 -7.99 -28.19
CA LYS A 260 11.60 -7.97 -26.97
C LYS A 260 10.91 -7.28 -25.79
N GLY A 261 10.22 -6.16 -26.05
CA GLY A 261 9.41 -5.46 -25.06
C GLY A 261 8.23 -6.32 -24.58
N ASP A 262 7.52 -7.00 -25.51
CA ASP A 262 6.39 -7.87 -25.17
C ASP A 262 6.81 -8.99 -24.21
N LYS A 263 7.90 -9.68 -24.53
CA LYS A 263 8.45 -10.73 -23.64
C LYS A 263 8.87 -10.21 -22.29
N PHE A 264 9.44 -9.00 -22.23
CA PHE A 264 9.84 -8.38 -20.97
C PHE A 264 8.64 -8.06 -20.09
N VAL A 265 7.56 -7.48 -20.64
CA VAL A 265 6.32 -7.20 -19.89
C VAL A 265 5.66 -8.49 -19.43
N LEU A 266 5.63 -9.54 -20.25
CA LEU A 266 5.09 -10.85 -19.89
C LEU A 266 5.89 -11.50 -18.75
N ILE A 267 7.22 -11.48 -18.81
CA ILE A 267 8.09 -11.97 -17.73
C ILE A 267 7.84 -11.18 -16.44
N TRP A 268 7.78 -9.86 -16.53
CA TRP A 268 7.48 -9.00 -15.39
C TRP A 268 6.12 -9.36 -14.77
N PHE A 269 5.04 -9.38 -15.56
CA PHE A 269 3.72 -9.73 -15.07
C PHE A 269 3.71 -11.11 -14.40
N ALA A 270 4.20 -12.14 -15.11
CA ALA A 270 4.22 -13.51 -14.59
C ALA A 270 5.04 -13.65 -13.31
N SER A 271 6.22 -13.02 -13.24
CA SER A 271 7.09 -13.07 -12.06
C SER A 271 6.40 -12.49 -10.82
N VAL A 272 5.81 -11.30 -10.93
CA VAL A 272 5.11 -10.65 -9.81
C VAL A 272 3.87 -11.46 -9.42
N PHE A 273 3.06 -11.87 -10.39
CA PHE A 273 1.83 -12.61 -10.14
C PHE A 273 2.12 -13.95 -9.45
N ILE A 274 3.06 -14.74 -9.97
CA ILE A 274 3.41 -16.05 -9.40
C ILE A 274 4.01 -15.87 -8.01
N PHE A 275 4.96 -14.93 -7.85
CA PHE A 275 5.61 -14.68 -6.57
C PHE A 275 4.60 -14.39 -5.46
N PHE A 276 3.68 -13.44 -5.66
CA PHE A 276 2.69 -13.12 -4.63
C PHE A 276 1.59 -14.18 -4.49
N THR A 277 1.28 -14.95 -5.52
CA THR A 277 0.35 -16.08 -5.42
C THR A 277 0.90 -17.19 -4.52
N LEU A 278 2.22 -17.41 -4.53
CA LEU A 278 2.88 -18.42 -3.72
C LEU A 278 3.06 -18.00 -2.25
N ILE A 279 3.01 -16.71 -1.95
CA ILE A 279 3.10 -16.22 -0.57
C ILE A 279 1.74 -16.45 0.12
N GLU A 280 1.78 -16.97 1.34
CA GLU A 280 0.56 -17.26 2.11
C GLU A 280 -0.18 -15.97 2.50
N ASN A 281 0.55 -14.97 2.99
CA ASN A 281 -0.03 -13.67 3.32
C ASN A 281 -0.35 -12.88 2.06
N LYS A 282 -1.62 -12.73 1.75
CA LYS A 282 -2.11 -12.05 0.56
C LYS A 282 -2.84 -10.77 0.92
N GLU A 283 -2.41 -9.69 0.29
CA GLU A 283 -3.07 -8.40 0.29
C GLU A 283 -3.13 -7.87 -1.14
N TRP A 284 -4.29 -7.37 -1.59
CA TRP A 284 -4.47 -6.91 -2.96
C TRP A 284 -3.43 -5.84 -3.36
N ARG A 285 -3.00 -5.00 -2.41
CA ARG A 285 -2.00 -3.94 -2.65
C ARG A 285 -0.58 -4.47 -2.93
N TYR A 286 -0.27 -5.71 -2.57
CA TYR A 286 1.05 -6.29 -2.84
C TYR A 286 1.32 -6.45 -4.33
N VAL A 287 0.28 -6.61 -5.13
CA VAL A 287 0.41 -6.75 -6.59
C VAL A 287 0.34 -5.40 -7.33
N LEU A 288 0.43 -4.27 -6.63
CA LEU A 288 0.54 -2.95 -7.28
C LEU A 288 1.61 -2.91 -8.40
N PRO A 289 2.78 -3.60 -8.29
CA PRO A 289 3.73 -3.68 -9.40
C PRO A 289 3.20 -4.36 -10.68
N LEU A 290 2.03 -5.01 -10.67
CA LEU A 290 1.37 -5.51 -11.90
C LEU A 290 0.63 -4.42 -12.67
N PHE A 291 0.16 -3.37 -11.99
CA PHE A 291 -0.71 -2.36 -12.58
C PHE A 291 -0.07 -1.65 -13.77
N PRO A 292 1.22 -1.23 -13.73
CA PRO A 292 1.85 -0.65 -14.91
C PRO A 292 1.99 -1.65 -16.06
N ALA A 293 2.24 -2.93 -15.78
CA ALA A 293 2.29 -3.96 -16.82
C ALA A 293 0.92 -4.13 -17.50
N LEU A 294 -0.17 -4.12 -16.72
CA LEU A 294 -1.54 -4.13 -17.22
C LEU A 294 -1.87 -2.87 -18.03
N ALA A 295 -1.46 -1.69 -17.55
CA ALA A 295 -1.67 -0.43 -18.25
C ALA A 295 -0.94 -0.39 -19.60
N ILE A 296 0.33 -0.86 -19.64
CA ILE A 296 1.10 -0.97 -20.89
C ILE A 296 0.44 -1.96 -21.85
N SER A 297 0.05 -3.13 -21.37
CA SER A 297 -0.59 -4.14 -22.22
C SER A 297 -1.95 -3.68 -22.76
N ALA A 298 -2.76 -3.01 -21.92
CA ALA A 298 -4.02 -2.38 -22.34
C ALA A 298 -3.78 -1.30 -23.40
N ALA A 299 -2.77 -0.45 -23.21
CA ALA A 299 -2.40 0.58 -24.19
C ALA A 299 -2.01 -0.03 -25.55
N VAL A 300 -1.22 -1.12 -25.52
CA VAL A 300 -0.88 -1.86 -26.76
C VAL A 300 -2.12 -2.45 -27.43
N LEU A 301 -3.02 -3.10 -26.67
CA LEU A 301 -4.27 -3.63 -27.18
C LEU A 301 -5.11 -2.54 -27.86
N ILE A 302 -5.36 -1.43 -27.15
CA ILE A 302 -6.16 -0.31 -27.63
C ILE A 302 -5.60 0.24 -28.94
N LEU A 303 -4.28 0.46 -29.02
CA LEU A 303 -3.64 0.98 -30.23
C LEU A 303 -3.63 -0.01 -31.38
N VAL A 304 -3.50 -1.31 -31.11
CA VAL A 304 -3.63 -2.36 -32.14
C VAL A 304 -5.04 -2.42 -32.70
N LEU A 305 -6.06 -2.37 -31.82
CA LEU A 305 -7.47 -2.33 -32.24
C LEU A 305 -7.79 -1.06 -33.01
N TYR A 306 -7.36 0.09 -32.51
CA TYR A 306 -7.50 1.37 -33.22
C TYR A 306 -6.87 1.32 -34.62
N GLY A 307 -5.64 0.81 -34.73
CA GLY A 307 -4.95 0.67 -36.01
C GLY A 307 -5.66 -0.28 -37.00
N LYS A 308 -6.29 -1.36 -36.52
CA LYS A 308 -7.10 -2.26 -37.35
C LYS A 308 -8.38 -1.56 -37.86
N VAL A 309 -9.08 -0.82 -36.98
CA VAL A 309 -10.31 -0.09 -37.34
C VAL A 309 -9.98 1.03 -38.35
N ASP A 310 -8.96 1.85 -38.07
CA ASP A 310 -8.50 2.93 -38.95
C ASP A 310 -7.94 2.41 -40.28
N GLY A 311 -7.14 1.33 -40.23
CA GLY A 311 -6.61 0.69 -41.44
C GLY A 311 -7.70 0.06 -42.31
N ALA A 312 -8.74 -0.53 -41.72
CA ALA A 312 -9.90 -1.03 -42.45
C ALA A 312 -10.66 0.11 -43.17
N TRP A 313 -10.68 1.30 -42.53
CA TRP A 313 -11.26 2.49 -43.13
C TRP A 313 -10.44 3.02 -44.32
N LYS A 314 -9.12 3.11 -44.19
CA LYS A 314 -8.23 3.63 -45.25
C LYS A 314 -8.22 2.77 -46.54
N ARG A 315 -8.43 1.44 -46.39
CA ARG A 315 -8.44 0.49 -47.54
C ARG A 315 -9.77 0.42 -48.28
N ARG A 316 -10.84 1.04 -47.83
CA ARG A 316 -12.17 0.96 -48.44
C ARG A 316 -12.39 2.09 -49.42
N VAL A 317 -12.62 1.75 -50.70
CA VAL A 317 -12.84 2.69 -51.78
C VAL A 317 -14.27 3.25 -51.79
N ASN A 318 -15.27 2.52 -51.27
CA ASN A 318 -16.69 2.92 -51.29
C ASN A 318 -17.01 3.93 -50.16
N VAL A 319 -17.67 5.05 -50.56
CA VAL A 319 -17.99 6.19 -49.68
C VAL A 319 -18.85 5.80 -48.47
N ASN A 320 -19.86 4.92 -48.66
CA ASN A 320 -20.73 4.47 -47.55
C ASN A 320 -19.95 3.64 -46.54
N LYS A 321 -19.03 2.78 -46.98
CA LYS A 321 -18.15 1.99 -46.09
C LYS A 321 -17.13 2.86 -45.37
N LYS A 322 -16.70 4.00 -45.96
CA LYS A 322 -15.86 5.00 -45.28
C LYS A 322 -16.61 5.67 -44.13
N ARG A 323 -17.87 6.02 -44.30
CA ARG A 323 -18.71 6.67 -43.26
C ARG A 323 -18.93 5.73 -42.07
N THR A 324 -19.24 4.45 -42.32
CA THR A 324 -19.39 3.43 -41.28
C THR A 324 -18.10 3.20 -40.53
N ALA A 325 -16.94 3.17 -41.19
CA ALA A 325 -15.65 2.98 -40.51
C ALA A 325 -15.24 4.20 -39.67
N LYS A 326 -15.53 5.44 -40.13
CA LYS A 326 -15.35 6.65 -39.30
C LYS A 326 -16.23 6.62 -38.03
N PHE A 327 -17.47 6.21 -38.18
CA PHE A 327 -18.39 6.06 -37.07
C PHE A 327 -17.86 5.00 -36.06
N ALA A 328 -17.41 3.83 -36.55
CA ALA A 328 -16.82 2.79 -35.73
C ALA A 328 -15.55 3.28 -34.95
N THR A 329 -14.69 4.08 -35.60
CA THR A 329 -13.52 4.68 -34.94
C THR A 329 -13.94 5.67 -33.87
N GLY A 330 -14.93 6.53 -34.19
CA GLY A 330 -15.47 7.48 -33.19
C GLY A 330 -16.09 6.77 -31.99
N LEU A 331 -16.92 5.75 -32.24
CA LEU A 331 -17.54 4.95 -31.21
C LEU A 331 -16.48 4.24 -30.33
N PHE A 332 -15.43 3.69 -30.93
CA PHE A 332 -14.33 3.06 -30.18
C PHE A 332 -13.64 4.06 -29.24
N ILE A 333 -13.34 5.27 -29.74
CA ILE A 333 -12.74 6.34 -28.90
C ILE A 333 -13.68 6.71 -27.75
N VAL A 334 -14.97 6.86 -28.02
CA VAL A 334 -15.98 7.20 -26.98
C VAL A 334 -16.07 6.09 -25.94
N LEU A 335 -16.05 4.81 -26.33
CA LEU A 335 -16.07 3.69 -25.38
C LEU A 335 -14.81 3.65 -24.50
N VAL A 336 -13.63 3.88 -25.08
CA VAL A 336 -12.38 3.95 -24.29
C VAL A 336 -12.40 5.14 -23.34
N ALA A 337 -12.82 6.32 -23.82
CA ALA A 337 -12.96 7.51 -22.95
C ALA A 337 -14.00 7.30 -21.85
N GLY A 338 -15.14 6.68 -22.17
CA GLY A 338 -16.18 6.32 -21.20
C GLY A 338 -15.66 5.38 -20.11
N ALA A 339 -14.87 4.36 -20.48
CA ALA A 339 -14.24 3.46 -19.52
C ALA A 339 -13.24 4.18 -18.61
N MET A 340 -12.49 5.16 -19.14
CA MET A 340 -11.60 5.99 -18.32
C MET A 340 -12.37 6.89 -17.34
N VAL A 341 -13.44 7.56 -17.80
CA VAL A 341 -14.29 8.40 -16.94
C VAL A 341 -14.95 7.55 -15.85
N TYR A 342 -15.45 6.38 -16.19
CA TYR A 342 -16.00 5.44 -15.22
C TYR A 342 -14.94 5.03 -14.19
N SER A 343 -13.71 4.77 -14.61
CA SER A 343 -12.61 4.43 -13.71
C SER A 343 -12.24 5.57 -12.75
N ILE A 344 -12.28 6.83 -13.21
CA ILE A 344 -12.07 8.00 -12.35
C ILE A 344 -13.19 8.11 -11.31
N TYR A 345 -14.44 7.90 -11.74
CA TYR A 345 -15.59 7.90 -10.83
C TYR A 345 -15.44 6.82 -9.75
N ASP A 346 -15.07 5.60 -10.14
CA ASP A 346 -14.82 4.49 -9.22
C ASP A 346 -13.68 4.82 -8.23
N ALA A 347 -12.58 5.37 -8.73
CA ALA A 347 -11.46 5.77 -7.89
C ALA A 347 -11.87 6.81 -6.83
N TYR A 348 -12.71 7.76 -7.22
CA TYR A 348 -13.26 8.75 -6.30
C TYR A 348 -14.24 8.11 -5.30
N SER A 349 -15.15 7.27 -5.77
CA SER A 349 -16.14 6.57 -4.94
C SER A 349 -15.47 5.73 -3.85
N ILE A 350 -14.46 4.93 -4.23
CA ILE A 350 -13.69 4.13 -3.27
C ILE A 350 -12.96 5.02 -2.28
N ALA A 351 -12.30 6.08 -2.76
CA ALA A 351 -11.58 7.00 -1.90
C ALA A 351 -12.50 7.69 -0.89
N SER A 352 -13.76 7.97 -1.24
CA SER A 352 -14.75 8.55 -0.33
C SER A 352 -15.34 7.53 0.64
N THR A 353 -15.62 6.31 0.18
CA THR A 353 -16.22 5.23 1.01
C THR A 353 -15.26 4.76 2.10
N PHE A 354 -13.97 4.62 1.78
CA PHE A 354 -12.95 4.23 2.76
C PHE A 354 -12.39 5.39 3.59
N ASN A 355 -12.84 6.61 3.36
CA ASN A 355 -12.44 7.76 4.16
C ASN A 355 -13.30 7.84 5.43
N ILE A 356 -13.07 6.92 6.36
CA ILE A 356 -13.70 6.96 7.68
C ILE A 356 -13.09 8.14 8.43
N GLN A 357 -13.84 9.23 8.54
CA GLN A 357 -13.45 10.35 9.38
C GLN A 357 -13.86 10.01 10.81
N VAL A 358 -12.86 9.72 11.64
CA VAL A 358 -13.01 9.64 13.09
C VAL A 358 -12.43 10.93 13.65
N GLU A 359 -13.17 11.66 14.45
CA GLU A 359 -12.72 12.91 15.08
C GLU A 359 -11.75 12.65 16.23
N LEU A 360 -10.72 11.85 15.97
CA LEU A 360 -9.77 11.40 16.98
C LEU A 360 -8.83 12.52 17.44
N GLU A 361 -8.48 13.45 16.56
CA GLU A 361 -7.61 14.57 16.92
C GLU A 361 -8.29 15.52 17.91
N PRO A 362 -9.52 16.03 17.69
CA PRO A 362 -10.24 16.83 18.67
C PRO A 362 -10.42 16.11 19.99
N ALA A 363 -10.77 14.82 19.98
CA ALA A 363 -10.89 14.00 21.17
C ALA A 363 -9.58 13.89 21.95
N THR A 364 -8.48 13.68 21.24
CA THR A 364 -7.13 13.60 21.86
C THR A 364 -6.71 14.93 22.47
N VAL A 365 -6.94 16.05 21.77
CA VAL A 365 -6.62 17.40 22.28
C VAL A 365 -7.48 17.73 23.50
N TYR A 366 -8.76 17.36 23.49
CA TYR A 366 -9.62 17.52 24.66
C TYR A 366 -9.07 16.82 25.90
N ALA A 367 -8.68 15.55 25.76
CA ALA A 367 -8.08 14.78 26.87
C ALA A 367 -6.74 15.39 27.29
N MET A 368 -5.85 15.68 26.34
CA MET A 368 -4.52 16.25 26.60
C MET A 368 -4.58 17.52 27.45
N ASN A 369 -5.51 18.43 27.16
CA ASN A 369 -5.65 19.71 27.87
C ASN A 369 -6.16 19.56 29.30
N ARG A 370 -6.64 18.36 29.71
CA ARG A 370 -7.21 18.07 31.03
C ARG A 370 -6.40 17.05 31.83
N MET A 371 -5.29 16.56 31.26
CA MET A 371 -4.44 15.54 31.86
C MET A 371 -3.15 16.11 32.38
N GLN A 372 -2.61 15.45 33.43
CA GLN A 372 -1.25 15.65 33.90
C GLN A 372 -0.29 14.72 33.15
N ASN A 373 0.99 15.07 33.10
CA ASN A 373 1.99 14.30 32.35
C ASN A 373 2.25 12.87 32.88
N ASN A 374 1.85 12.60 34.12
CA ASN A 374 1.97 11.29 34.77
C ASN A 374 0.70 10.42 34.62
N GLU A 375 -0.34 10.93 33.99
CA GLU A 375 -1.57 10.23 33.68
C GLU A 375 -1.48 9.60 32.27
N SER A 376 -2.34 8.62 31.98
CA SER A 376 -2.34 7.91 30.73
C SER A 376 -3.74 7.75 30.12
N ILE A 377 -3.77 7.37 28.84
CA ILE A 377 -4.99 7.06 28.09
C ILE A 377 -5.03 5.57 27.80
N MET A 378 -6.17 4.93 28.10
CA MET A 378 -6.49 3.56 27.67
C MET A 378 -7.42 3.59 26.46
N VAL A 379 -7.12 2.79 25.46
CA VAL A 379 -8.00 2.59 24.29
C VAL A 379 -8.67 1.23 24.36
N VAL A 380 -9.98 1.22 24.32
CA VAL A 380 -10.81 0.01 24.25
C VAL A 380 -11.64 0.06 22.98
N CYS A 381 -11.02 -0.36 21.89
CA CYS A 381 -11.60 -0.29 20.55
C CYS A 381 -10.86 -1.28 19.64
N PRO A 382 -11.53 -1.93 18.67
CA PRO A 382 -10.84 -2.67 17.62
C PRO A 382 -9.83 -1.75 16.90
N PHE A 383 -8.59 -2.25 16.72
CA PHE A 383 -7.49 -1.45 16.18
C PHE A 383 -7.73 -0.90 14.76
N ASN A 384 -8.60 -1.54 13.99
CA ASN A 384 -9.00 -1.10 12.65
C ASN A 384 -9.88 0.16 12.65
N PHE A 385 -10.49 0.52 13.78
CA PHE A 385 -11.20 1.79 13.93
C PHE A 385 -10.25 2.89 14.39
N PHE A 386 -9.65 2.73 15.56
CA PHE A 386 -8.50 3.52 16.00
C PHE A 386 -7.70 2.78 17.08
N SER A 387 -6.45 3.21 17.28
CA SER A 387 -5.52 2.56 18.20
C SER A 387 -4.78 3.56 19.08
N GLN A 388 -4.14 3.04 20.11
CA GLN A 388 -3.24 3.80 20.96
C GLN A 388 -2.17 4.56 20.15
N ASP A 389 -1.71 4.00 19.06
CA ASP A 389 -0.67 4.59 18.22
C ASP A 389 -1.18 5.80 17.44
N MET A 390 -2.47 5.81 17.05
CA MET A 390 -3.12 6.97 16.44
C MET A 390 -3.28 8.11 17.46
N ILE A 391 -3.66 7.80 18.70
CA ILE A 391 -3.73 8.80 19.76
C ILE A 391 -2.34 9.36 20.07
N ARG A 392 -1.33 8.50 20.18
CA ARG A 392 0.07 8.91 20.34
C ARG A 392 0.52 9.88 19.27
N PHE A 393 0.19 9.61 18.01
CA PHE A 393 0.50 10.51 16.90
C PHE A 393 -0.10 11.91 17.12
N TYR A 394 -1.37 12.00 17.52
CA TYR A 394 -2.01 13.29 17.76
C TYR A 394 -1.51 14.00 19.01
N LEU A 395 -1.18 13.27 20.09
CA LEU A 395 -0.51 13.85 21.26
C LEU A 395 0.81 14.51 20.86
N TRP A 396 1.64 13.81 20.13
CA TRP A 396 2.95 14.33 19.71
C TRP A 396 2.82 15.47 18.69
N LYS A 397 1.90 15.36 17.75
CA LYS A 397 1.59 16.45 16.80
C LYS A 397 1.25 17.75 17.56
N ASN A 398 0.54 17.65 18.67
CA ASN A 398 0.13 18.79 19.50
C ASN A 398 1.11 19.11 20.65
N GLY A 399 2.35 18.62 20.57
CA GLY A 399 3.45 18.98 21.45
C GLY A 399 3.56 18.20 22.76
N ASN A 400 2.71 17.19 22.99
CA ASN A 400 2.80 16.34 24.18
C ASN A 400 3.33 14.94 23.85
N ASN A 401 4.54 14.64 24.30
CA ASN A 401 5.18 13.33 24.17
C ASN A 401 5.32 12.56 25.49
N GLN A 402 4.74 13.07 26.57
CA GLN A 402 4.88 12.52 27.93
C GLN A 402 3.70 11.62 28.30
N ILE A 403 2.47 11.98 27.88
CA ILE A 403 1.26 11.16 28.12
C ILE A 403 1.43 9.81 27.43
N GLN A 404 1.33 8.74 28.22
CA GLN A 404 1.40 7.37 27.72
C GLN A 404 0.04 6.91 27.20
N THR A 405 0.04 6.02 26.21
CA THR A 405 -1.16 5.43 25.63
C THR A 405 -1.08 3.92 25.68
N TYR A 406 -2.17 3.27 26.05
CA TYR A 406 -2.29 1.81 26.13
C TYR A 406 -3.49 1.34 25.33
N GLN A 407 -3.45 0.09 24.86
CA GLN A 407 -4.53 -0.58 24.15
C GLN A 407 -4.99 -1.80 24.94
N TYR A 408 -6.30 -1.97 25.10
CA TYR A 408 -6.87 -3.18 25.67
C TYR A 408 -8.05 -3.67 24.80
N PRO A 409 -8.19 -4.97 24.58
CA PRO A 409 -7.18 -5.98 24.87
C PRO A 409 -5.88 -5.71 24.13
N THR A 410 -4.76 -6.04 24.75
CA THR A 410 -3.46 -6.04 24.05
C THR A 410 -3.47 -7.16 23.01
N LEU A 411 -3.08 -6.85 21.80
CA LEU A 411 -2.90 -7.87 20.77
C LEU A 411 -1.81 -8.84 21.24
N PRO A 412 -2.11 -10.11 21.48
CA PRO A 412 -1.07 -11.07 21.79
C PRO A 412 -0.19 -11.24 20.55
N THR A 413 1.10 -11.36 20.77
CA THR A 413 2.08 -11.59 19.69
C THR A 413 1.87 -12.92 18.97
N ASP A 414 1.17 -13.87 19.59
CA ASP A 414 1.06 -15.25 19.12
C ASP A 414 -0.37 -15.76 18.86
N THR A 415 -1.40 -15.09 19.35
CA THR A 415 -2.80 -15.50 19.16
C THR A 415 -3.73 -14.30 19.02
N TYR A 416 -4.65 -14.36 18.08
CA TYR A 416 -5.63 -13.32 17.74
C TYR A 416 -6.92 -13.36 18.55
N THR A 417 -6.89 -13.87 19.77
CA THR A 417 -8.09 -14.04 20.60
C THR A 417 -7.98 -13.40 21.96
N PRO A 418 -7.94 -12.05 22.03
CA PRO A 418 -8.06 -11.43 23.34
C PRO A 418 -9.49 -11.59 23.84
N ASN A 419 -9.66 -12.21 25.00
CA ASN A 419 -10.90 -12.18 25.72
C ASN A 419 -11.02 -10.82 26.43
N PHE A 420 -12.15 -10.14 26.29
CA PHE A 420 -12.42 -8.95 27.05
C PHE A 420 -12.76 -9.32 28.49
N ASN A 421 -11.99 -8.82 29.45
CA ASN A 421 -12.19 -9.02 30.90
C ASN A 421 -12.18 -7.67 31.61
N ILE A 422 -13.32 -7.25 32.11
CA ILE A 422 -13.50 -5.94 32.78
C ILE A 422 -12.63 -5.82 34.04
N THR A 423 -12.45 -6.90 34.81
CA THR A 423 -11.65 -6.89 36.04
C THR A 423 -10.17 -6.69 35.72
N GLU A 424 -9.67 -7.36 34.67
CA GLU A 424 -8.30 -7.16 34.18
C GLU A 424 -8.09 -5.73 33.68
N LEU A 425 -9.03 -5.21 32.90
CA LEU A 425 -8.98 -3.85 32.39
C LEU A 425 -8.90 -2.83 33.56
N ILE A 426 -9.73 -2.96 34.58
CA ILE A 426 -9.70 -2.09 35.76
C ILE A 426 -8.33 -2.17 36.47
N GLY A 427 -7.78 -3.39 36.62
CA GLY A 427 -6.45 -3.59 37.18
C GLY A 427 -5.36 -2.86 36.37
N LEU A 428 -5.40 -2.99 35.05
CA LEU A 428 -4.48 -2.30 34.15
C LEU A 428 -4.65 -0.77 34.19
N CYS A 429 -5.88 -0.27 34.30
CA CYS A 429 -6.14 1.16 34.45
C CYS A 429 -5.50 1.72 35.72
N ARG A 430 -5.61 1.00 36.85
CA ARG A 430 -4.96 1.39 38.10
C ARG A 430 -3.43 1.36 38.01
N GLN A 431 -2.88 0.26 37.49
CA GLN A 431 -1.44 0.07 37.33
C GLN A 431 -0.81 1.16 36.45
N ASN A 432 -1.47 1.54 35.37
CA ASN A 432 -0.95 2.49 34.42
C ASN A 432 -1.40 3.93 34.64
N LYS A 433 -2.04 4.24 35.76
CA LYS A 433 -2.53 5.60 36.12
C LYS A 433 -3.42 6.18 34.98
N VAL A 434 -4.33 5.36 34.48
CA VAL A 434 -5.25 5.78 33.43
C VAL A 434 -6.21 6.82 33.98
N LYS A 435 -6.34 7.93 33.30
CA LYS A 435 -7.36 8.94 33.56
C LYS A 435 -8.53 8.81 32.63
N TYR A 436 -8.25 8.67 31.36
CA TYR A 436 -9.28 8.57 30.32
C TYR A 436 -9.20 7.25 29.58
N LEU A 437 -10.39 6.71 29.34
CA LEU A 437 -10.59 5.55 28.46
C LEU A 437 -11.35 6.02 27.22
N PHE A 438 -10.78 5.70 26.04
CA PHE A 438 -11.38 6.00 24.76
C PHE A 438 -12.05 4.75 24.21
N THR A 439 -13.32 4.87 23.83
CA THR A 439 -14.06 3.82 23.15
C THR A 439 -14.84 4.40 21.97
N TYR A 440 -15.39 3.54 21.14
CA TYR A 440 -15.99 3.93 19.86
C TYR A 440 -17.39 3.32 19.69
N GLU A 441 -18.36 4.16 19.37
CA GLU A 441 -19.69 3.72 19.00
C GLU A 441 -19.73 3.42 17.48
N ASN A 442 -20.08 2.21 17.13
CA ASN A 442 -20.25 1.80 15.74
C ASN A 442 -21.55 1.00 15.56
N GLY A 443 -22.69 1.64 15.76
CA GLY A 443 -24.01 1.04 15.48
C GLY A 443 -24.26 -0.39 15.97
N GLY A 444 -23.44 -0.89 16.88
CA GLY A 444 -23.60 -2.19 17.54
C GLY A 444 -23.24 -3.43 16.74
N THR A 445 -22.64 -3.31 15.55
CA THR A 445 -22.43 -4.48 14.66
C THR A 445 -21.01 -5.03 14.63
N ALA A 446 -20.00 -4.31 15.09
CA ALA A 446 -18.62 -4.78 15.09
C ALA A 446 -18.35 -5.65 16.33
N THR A 447 -18.04 -6.91 16.12
CA THR A 447 -17.51 -7.79 17.17
C THR A 447 -16.04 -7.47 17.43
N TYR A 448 -15.66 -7.53 18.70
CA TYR A 448 -14.29 -7.33 19.12
C TYR A 448 -13.54 -8.66 19.03
N TYR A 449 -12.69 -8.85 18.05
CA TYR A 449 -11.96 -10.12 17.81
C TYR A 449 -12.83 -11.34 18.11
N ASN A 450 -12.35 -12.44 18.59
CA ASN A 450 -13.16 -13.64 18.87
C ASN A 450 -14.09 -13.53 20.10
N THR A 451 -14.39 -12.36 20.62
CA THR A 451 -15.44 -12.21 21.65
C THR A 451 -16.82 -12.18 20.99
N THR A 452 -17.82 -12.72 21.67
CA THR A 452 -19.23 -12.59 21.29
C THR A 452 -19.79 -11.20 21.59
N LEU A 453 -19.00 -10.35 22.27
CA LEU A 453 -19.40 -9.00 22.65
C LEU A 453 -19.15 -8.01 21.50
N ASN A 454 -20.15 -7.19 21.21
CA ASN A 454 -19.99 -6.03 20.36
C ASN A 454 -19.52 -4.81 21.17
N LEU A 455 -19.13 -3.74 20.48
CA LEU A 455 -18.66 -2.52 21.15
C LEU A 455 -19.70 -1.88 22.09
N GLN A 456 -20.98 -1.99 21.76
CA GLN A 456 -22.07 -1.49 22.61
C GLN A 456 -22.13 -2.25 23.92
N GLN A 457 -22.04 -3.57 23.88
CA GLN A 457 -22.03 -4.42 25.09
C GLN A 457 -20.78 -4.19 25.95
N ILE A 458 -19.63 -3.95 25.33
CA ILE A 458 -18.40 -3.56 26.05
C ILE A 458 -18.62 -2.21 26.77
N TYR A 459 -19.19 -1.23 26.07
CA TYR A 459 -19.51 0.06 26.64
C TYR A 459 -20.45 -0.06 27.83
N GLU A 460 -21.50 -0.88 27.75
CA GLU A 460 -22.45 -1.15 28.84
C GLU A 460 -21.75 -1.82 30.04
N GLN A 461 -20.82 -2.75 29.81
CA GLN A 461 -20.04 -3.35 30.88
C GLN A 461 -19.12 -2.34 31.57
N LEU A 462 -18.49 -1.45 30.82
CA LEU A 462 -17.67 -0.38 31.36
C LEU A 462 -18.48 0.54 32.27
N TYR A 463 -19.64 0.99 31.76
CA TYR A 463 -20.53 1.87 32.50
C TYR A 463 -21.09 1.21 33.75
N ASN A 464 -21.60 -0.02 33.64
CA ASN A 464 -22.19 -0.76 34.76
C ASN A 464 -21.18 -1.21 35.81
N SER A 465 -19.86 -1.19 35.50
CA SER A 465 -18.81 -1.54 36.48
C SER A 465 -18.67 -0.53 37.62
N GLY A 466 -19.23 0.67 37.50
CA GLY A 466 -19.09 1.75 38.44
C GLY A 466 -17.68 2.36 38.55
N ASN A 467 -16.70 1.86 37.78
CA ASN A 467 -15.32 2.37 37.80
C ASN A 467 -15.06 3.42 36.70
N PHE A 468 -16.03 3.64 35.82
CA PHE A 468 -15.95 4.65 34.74
C PHE A 468 -17.18 5.55 34.80
N SER A 469 -16.96 6.84 34.65
CA SER A 469 -18.04 7.80 34.43
C SER A 469 -18.07 8.22 32.96
N THR A 470 -19.28 8.51 32.45
CA THR A 470 -19.38 9.32 31.25
C THR A 470 -19.00 10.75 31.58
N ILE A 471 -18.04 11.29 30.84
CA ILE A 471 -17.94 12.75 30.77
C ILE A 471 -19.22 13.20 30.02
N SER A 472 -19.77 14.35 30.40
CA SER A 472 -20.95 14.96 29.78
C SER A 472 -20.93 14.87 28.24
N ASP A 473 -22.04 15.13 27.57
CA ASP A 473 -22.16 15.14 26.10
C ASP A 473 -21.08 15.97 25.39
N GLU A 474 -20.43 16.90 26.09
CA GLU A 474 -19.27 17.65 25.61
C GLU A 474 -18.02 16.82 25.37
N ALA A 475 -17.91 15.62 25.91
CA ALA A 475 -16.80 14.69 25.70
C ALA A 475 -17.10 13.62 24.62
N THR A 476 -18.08 13.84 23.83
CA THR A 476 -18.44 13.01 22.67
C THR A 476 -17.99 13.69 21.40
N PHE A 477 -17.25 12.96 20.56
CA PHE A 477 -16.68 13.48 19.31
C PHE A 477 -17.16 12.67 18.12
N GLY A 478 -17.53 13.36 17.04
CA GLY A 478 -18.09 12.75 15.86
C GLY A 478 -19.60 12.67 15.86
N SER A 479 -20.18 12.14 14.79
CA SER A 479 -21.63 11.98 14.60
C SER A 479 -22.03 10.51 14.62
N ASN A 480 -23.27 10.25 15.11
CA ASN A 480 -23.86 8.92 15.05
C ASN A 480 -23.84 8.38 13.59
N PRO A 481 -23.44 7.12 13.32
CA PRO A 481 -23.09 6.05 14.26
C PRO A 481 -21.59 5.92 14.59
N ARG A 482 -20.80 6.96 14.43
CA ARG A 482 -19.33 6.93 14.53
C ARG A 482 -18.82 7.93 15.55
N ARG A 483 -19.22 7.74 16.82
CA ARG A 483 -18.82 8.62 17.91
C ARG A 483 -17.70 8.02 18.75
N ILE A 484 -16.78 8.87 19.19
CA ILE A 484 -15.79 8.53 20.21
C ILE A 484 -16.35 8.97 21.57
N PHE A 485 -16.40 8.04 22.50
CA PHE A 485 -16.68 8.35 23.89
C PHE A 485 -15.41 8.36 24.71
N ILE A 486 -15.27 9.38 25.55
CA ILE A 486 -14.22 9.48 26.53
C ILE A 486 -14.84 9.24 27.91
N LEU A 487 -14.43 8.16 28.56
CA LEU A 487 -14.84 7.82 29.91
C LEU A 487 -13.73 8.22 30.89
N THR A 488 -14.09 8.81 32.05
CA THR A 488 -13.14 9.05 33.13
C THR A 488 -13.05 7.81 34.00
N PHE A 489 -11.82 7.35 34.29
CA PHE A 489 -11.59 6.28 35.25
C PHE A 489 -11.67 6.87 36.67
N ILE A 490 -12.55 6.32 37.51
CA ILE A 490 -12.84 6.85 38.86
C ILE A 490 -12.04 6.13 39.92
N GLY A 491 -11.59 4.85 39.68
CA GLY A 491 -10.77 4.19 40.70
C GLY A 491 -10.72 2.67 40.56
#